data_bab69d78ad9f82981b8d5c49e3288511
#
_entry.id   bab69d78ad9f82981b8d5c49e3288511
#
_cell.length_a   1.000
_cell.length_b   1.000
_cell.length_c   1.000
_cell.angle_alpha   90.00
_cell.angle_beta   90.00
_cell.angle_gamma   90.00
#
_symmetry.space_group_name_H-M   'P 1'
#
loop_
_entity.id
_entity.type
_entity.pdbx_description
1 polymer ?
#
loop_
_entity_poly.entity_id
_entity_poly.type
_entity_poly.pdbx_seq_one_letter_code
_entity_poly.pdbx_strand_id
1 'polypeptide(L)'
;MESRVCFIGDSFVNGTSDPEYLGWPGRLCRAECAKGHKLTCYNLGIRGATSRDILGWWEEEALRRLPEGPGGIDGRLVFAFGANDTRLAEGKLRVPAEESLMNAIRILRRGKALRPSLAVGPPPVGDEANNQRIAHLSAELAKICRVEGLPYLDVHAPLLKSGTWLREAAAGDGAHPGAKGYGELAALVESWSAWRGWLD
;
A
#
# COMPACT_ATOMS: atom_id res chain seq x y z
N MET A 1 19.69 14.78 -0.18
CA MET A 1 19.59 14.01 1.09
C MET A 1 19.12 12.60 0.75
N GLU A 2 19.46 11.56 1.51
CA GLU A 2 18.92 10.22 1.30
C GLU A 2 17.60 10.07 2.05
N SER A 3 16.55 9.65 1.34
CA SER A 3 15.24 9.37 1.96
C SER A 3 15.11 7.89 2.31
N ARG A 4 14.53 7.58 3.44
CA ARG A 4 14.19 6.21 3.86
C ARG A 4 12.68 6.02 3.86
N VAL A 5 12.18 5.09 3.08
CA VAL A 5 10.75 4.87 2.90
C VAL A 5 10.35 3.51 3.44
N CYS A 6 9.43 3.47 4.41
CA CYS A 6 8.77 2.24 4.84
C CYS A 6 7.45 2.08 4.09
N PHE A 7 7.31 0.99 3.36
CA PHE A 7 6.07 0.56 2.71
C PHE A 7 5.37 -0.45 3.62
N ILE A 8 4.24 -0.05 4.19
CA ILE A 8 3.50 -0.80 5.22
C ILE A 8 2.21 -1.33 4.61
N GLY A 9 1.97 -2.62 4.73
CA GLY A 9 0.75 -3.19 4.21
C GLY A 9 0.70 -4.72 4.23
N ASP A 10 0.00 -5.26 3.26
CA ASP A 10 -0.28 -6.69 3.15
C ASP A 10 0.57 -7.39 2.08
N SER A 11 0.04 -8.47 1.50
CA SER A 11 0.69 -9.25 0.45
C SER A 11 0.95 -8.46 -0.84
N PHE A 12 0.17 -7.45 -1.14
CA PHE A 12 0.41 -6.60 -2.31
C PHE A 12 1.61 -5.68 -2.11
N VAL A 13 1.87 -5.22 -0.88
CA VAL A 13 3.11 -4.52 -0.55
C VAL A 13 4.28 -5.50 -0.54
N ASN A 14 4.09 -6.69 0.03
CA ASN A 14 5.11 -7.74 0.02
C ASN A 14 5.58 -8.10 -1.40
N GLY A 15 4.68 -8.02 -2.40
CA GLY A 15 4.97 -8.46 -3.76
C GLY A 15 4.74 -9.97 -3.95
N THR A 16 3.77 -10.53 -3.24
CA THR A 16 3.40 -11.95 -3.36
C THR A 16 3.09 -12.31 -4.82
N SER A 17 3.58 -13.45 -5.28
CA SER A 17 3.48 -13.97 -6.66
C SER A 17 4.30 -13.21 -7.71
N ASP A 18 5.12 -12.25 -7.33
CA ASP A 18 6.05 -11.60 -8.24
C ASP A 18 7.29 -12.49 -8.47
N PRO A 19 7.52 -12.99 -9.70
CA PRO A 19 8.68 -13.83 -9.97
C PRO A 19 10.02 -13.10 -9.88
N GLU A 20 10.02 -11.75 -9.88
CA GLU A 20 11.21 -10.94 -9.69
C GLU A 20 11.44 -10.54 -8.22
N TYR A 21 10.54 -10.88 -7.32
CA TYR A 21 10.60 -10.58 -5.88
C TYR A 21 10.72 -9.08 -5.54
N LEU A 22 10.36 -8.18 -6.44
CA LEU A 22 10.44 -6.74 -6.25
C LEU A 22 9.14 -6.14 -5.70
N GLY A 23 8.00 -6.73 -6.06
CA GLY A 23 6.71 -6.10 -5.85
C GLY A 23 6.63 -4.71 -6.52
N TRP A 24 5.62 -3.92 -6.23
CA TRP A 24 5.55 -2.54 -6.70
C TRP A 24 6.49 -1.60 -5.92
N PRO A 25 6.75 -1.79 -4.58
CA PRO A 25 7.68 -0.91 -3.87
C PRO A 25 9.11 -1.00 -4.41
N GLY A 26 9.60 -2.21 -4.65
CA GLY A 26 10.95 -2.40 -5.20
C GLY A 26 11.11 -1.83 -6.60
N ARG A 27 10.10 -2.00 -7.49
CA ARG A 27 10.09 -1.42 -8.84
C ARG A 27 10.09 0.10 -8.79
N LEU A 28 9.26 0.69 -7.95
CA LEU A 28 9.19 2.14 -7.75
C LEU A 28 10.54 2.69 -7.28
N CYS A 29 11.11 2.14 -6.23
CA CYS A 29 12.39 2.60 -5.70
C CYS A 29 13.53 2.39 -6.71
N ARG A 30 13.54 1.28 -7.47
CA ARG A 30 14.50 1.05 -8.54
C ARG A 30 14.41 2.12 -9.63
N ALA A 31 13.19 2.48 -10.05
CA ALA A 31 12.96 3.51 -11.05
C ALA A 31 13.46 4.88 -10.58
N GLU A 32 13.18 5.25 -9.34
CA GLU A 32 13.61 6.52 -8.77
C GLU A 32 15.13 6.59 -8.57
N CYS A 33 15.75 5.50 -8.11
CA CYS A 33 17.22 5.44 -8.02
C CYS A 33 17.89 5.56 -9.39
N ALA A 34 17.29 5.01 -10.45
CA ALA A 34 17.78 5.17 -11.82
C ALA A 34 17.72 6.63 -12.32
N LYS A 35 16.84 7.46 -11.76
CA LYS A 35 16.77 8.91 -12.01
C LYS A 35 17.78 9.72 -11.17
N GLY A 36 18.50 9.08 -10.26
CA GLY A 36 19.50 9.70 -9.40
C GLY A 36 19.02 10.01 -7.97
N HIS A 37 17.77 9.71 -7.62
CA HIS A 37 17.28 9.86 -6.25
C HIS A 37 17.94 8.82 -5.34
N LYS A 38 18.28 9.23 -4.12
CA LYS A 38 18.89 8.34 -3.12
C LYS A 38 17.80 7.85 -2.15
N LEU A 39 17.39 6.59 -2.32
CA LEU A 39 16.33 5.96 -1.53
C LEU A 39 16.81 4.69 -0.85
N THR A 40 16.47 4.54 0.43
CA THR A 40 16.48 3.23 1.11
C THR A 40 15.04 2.75 1.24
N CYS A 41 14.74 1.60 0.63
CA CYS A 41 13.42 0.98 0.60
C CYS A 41 13.30 -0.08 1.71
N TYR A 42 12.32 0.06 2.58
CA TYR A 42 11.93 -0.95 3.55
C TYR A 42 10.55 -1.49 3.22
N ASN A 43 10.48 -2.70 2.68
CA ASN A 43 9.23 -3.39 2.44
C ASN A 43 8.78 -4.10 3.72
N LEU A 44 7.70 -3.60 4.33
CA LEU A 44 7.08 -4.13 5.55
C LEU A 44 5.74 -4.81 5.25
N GLY A 45 5.56 -5.33 4.04
CA GLY A 45 4.35 -6.07 3.67
C GLY A 45 4.30 -7.45 4.31
N ILE A 46 3.20 -7.79 4.96
CA ILE A 46 2.96 -9.12 5.54
C ILE A 46 1.80 -9.80 4.82
N ARG A 47 2.07 -10.97 4.21
CA ARG A 47 1.06 -11.72 3.47
C ARG A 47 -0.16 -12.02 4.33
N GLY A 48 -1.34 -11.67 3.82
CA GLY A 48 -2.63 -11.91 4.47
C GLY A 48 -2.98 -10.95 5.60
N ALA A 49 -2.12 -9.97 5.93
CA ALA A 49 -2.39 -9.01 6.99
C ALA A 49 -3.66 -8.19 6.70
N THR A 50 -4.49 -8.06 7.72
CA THR A 50 -5.65 -7.17 7.76
C THR A 50 -5.28 -5.84 8.41
N SER A 51 -6.17 -4.84 8.36
CA SER A 51 -5.97 -3.58 9.08
C SER A 51 -5.78 -3.80 10.59
N ARG A 52 -6.44 -4.82 11.16
CA ARG A 52 -6.31 -5.20 12.57
C ARG A 52 -4.89 -5.69 12.87
N ASP A 53 -4.34 -6.55 12.01
CA ASP A 53 -2.99 -7.07 12.18
C ASP A 53 -1.97 -5.93 12.04
N ILE A 54 -2.10 -5.12 10.98
CA ILE A 54 -1.20 -3.99 10.72
C ILE A 54 -1.18 -3.02 11.89
N LEU A 55 -2.34 -2.67 12.45
CA LEU A 55 -2.44 -1.78 13.61
C LEU A 55 -1.60 -2.27 14.80
N GLY A 56 -1.43 -3.59 14.94
CA GLY A 56 -0.70 -4.21 16.05
C GLY A 56 0.83 -4.12 15.93
N TRP A 57 1.40 -3.90 14.74
CA TRP A 57 2.85 -4.03 14.56
C TRP A 57 3.53 -2.89 13.77
N TRP A 58 2.79 -2.17 12.92
CA TRP A 58 3.40 -1.29 11.92
C TRP A 58 4.29 -0.19 12.53
N GLU A 59 3.87 0.40 13.65
CA GLU A 59 4.57 1.53 14.25
C GLU A 59 5.94 1.11 14.79
N GLU A 60 5.99 0.01 15.54
CA GLU A 60 7.26 -0.51 16.07
C GLU A 60 8.23 -0.88 14.95
N GLU A 61 7.75 -1.57 13.92
CA GLU A 61 8.56 -1.98 12.77
C GLU A 61 9.08 -0.78 11.96
N ALA A 62 8.26 0.23 11.76
CA ALA A 62 8.66 1.45 11.06
C ALA A 62 9.69 2.25 11.88
N LEU A 63 9.47 2.44 13.18
CA LEU A 63 10.37 3.22 14.05
C LEU A 63 11.75 2.57 14.19
N ARG A 64 11.86 1.25 14.15
CA ARG A 64 13.17 0.55 14.11
C ARG A 64 13.99 0.91 12.87
N ARG A 65 13.35 1.23 11.75
CA ARG A 65 14.01 1.57 10.47
C ARG A 65 14.17 3.08 10.29
N LEU A 66 13.35 3.84 10.98
CA LEU A 66 13.31 5.30 10.93
C LEU A 66 13.55 5.89 12.34
N PRO A 67 14.68 5.56 13.00
CA PRO A 67 14.93 6.02 14.38
C PRO A 67 14.98 7.56 14.43
N GLU A 68 14.59 8.10 15.57
CA GLU A 68 14.82 9.49 15.92
C GLU A 68 16.28 9.67 16.40
N GLY A 69 16.91 10.77 16.03
CA GLY A 69 18.27 11.02 16.48
C GLY A 69 18.95 12.23 15.85
N PRO A 70 20.13 12.62 16.36
CA PRO A 70 20.93 13.70 15.80
C PRO A 70 21.36 13.37 14.36
N GLY A 71 21.16 14.31 13.46
CA GLY A 71 21.48 14.14 12.03
C GLY A 71 20.27 13.85 11.14
N GLY A 72 19.08 13.70 11.73
CA GLY A 72 17.78 13.64 11.05
C GLY A 72 17.72 12.63 9.88
N ILE A 73 16.93 11.59 10.03
CA ILE A 73 16.61 10.72 8.89
C ILE A 73 15.42 11.34 8.17
N ASP A 74 15.51 11.54 6.85
CA ASP A 74 14.36 11.83 6.01
C ASP A 74 13.51 10.55 5.87
N GLY A 75 12.79 10.25 6.93
CA GLY A 75 11.95 9.06 7.06
C GLY A 75 10.54 9.32 6.56
N ARG A 76 10.00 8.42 5.75
CA ARG A 76 8.69 8.54 5.10
C ARG A 76 7.91 7.25 5.18
N LEU A 77 6.58 7.32 5.20
CA LEU A 77 5.68 6.18 5.34
C LEU A 77 4.72 6.10 4.16
N VAL A 78 4.59 4.93 3.57
CA VAL A 78 3.56 4.62 2.57
C VAL A 78 2.71 3.47 3.08
N PHE A 79 1.42 3.72 3.26
CA PHE A 79 0.46 2.72 3.72
C PHE A 79 -0.34 2.19 2.53
N ALA A 80 -0.46 0.85 2.40
CA ALA A 80 -1.29 0.21 1.39
C ALA A 80 -1.89 -1.09 1.94
N PHE A 81 -3.17 -1.06 2.31
CA PHE A 81 -3.86 -2.18 2.94
C PHE A 81 -5.37 -2.13 2.72
N GLY A 82 -6.07 -3.17 3.14
CA GLY A 82 -7.52 -3.23 3.18
C GLY A 82 -8.15 -4.33 2.32
N ALA A 83 -7.45 -4.84 1.29
CA ALA A 83 -7.98 -5.91 0.46
C ALA A 83 -8.33 -7.17 1.28
N ASN A 84 -7.54 -7.49 2.31
CA ASN A 84 -7.81 -8.63 3.18
C ASN A 84 -8.99 -8.41 4.13
N ASP A 85 -9.27 -7.18 4.52
CA ASP A 85 -10.41 -6.87 5.41
C ASP A 85 -11.74 -7.24 4.76
N THR A 86 -11.84 -7.02 3.42
CA THR A 86 -13.07 -7.24 2.64
C THR A 86 -13.31 -8.68 2.23
N ARG A 87 -12.33 -9.58 2.45
CA ARG A 87 -12.51 -11.02 2.17
C ARG A 87 -13.48 -11.65 3.14
N LEU A 88 -14.27 -12.61 2.64
CA LEU A 88 -15.12 -13.43 3.48
C LEU A 88 -14.33 -14.64 4.03
N ALA A 89 -14.50 -14.90 5.31
CA ALA A 89 -14.13 -16.13 5.99
C ALA A 89 -15.38 -16.65 6.70
N GLU A 90 -15.80 -17.86 6.40
CA GLU A 90 -17.02 -18.47 6.96
C GLU A 90 -18.28 -17.57 6.78
N GLY A 91 -18.38 -16.92 5.61
CA GLY A 91 -19.49 -16.04 5.27
C GLY A 91 -19.47 -14.64 5.92
N LYS A 92 -18.46 -14.31 6.72
CA LYS A 92 -18.30 -13.00 7.36
C LYS A 92 -17.07 -12.28 6.86
N LEU A 93 -17.09 -10.95 6.88
CA LEU A 93 -15.88 -10.16 6.62
C LEU A 93 -14.78 -10.52 7.63
N ARG A 94 -13.54 -10.64 7.17
CA ARG A 94 -12.38 -10.88 8.05
C ARG A 94 -12.21 -9.76 9.08
N VAL A 95 -12.53 -8.53 8.68
CA VAL A 95 -12.63 -7.39 9.59
C VAL A 95 -13.99 -6.72 9.33
N PRO A 96 -14.84 -6.52 10.34
CA PRO A 96 -16.07 -5.76 10.19
C PRO A 96 -15.80 -4.37 9.58
N ALA A 97 -16.69 -3.88 8.71
CA ALA A 97 -16.45 -2.64 7.96
C ALA A 97 -16.14 -1.44 8.87
N GLU A 98 -16.92 -1.27 9.94
CA GLU A 98 -16.69 -0.17 10.90
C GLU A 98 -15.32 -0.28 11.59
N GLU A 99 -14.92 -1.50 11.95
CA GLU A 99 -13.61 -1.74 12.57
C GLU A 99 -12.48 -1.44 11.57
N SER A 100 -12.63 -1.86 10.32
CA SER A 100 -11.65 -1.57 9.26
C SER A 100 -11.43 -0.06 9.11
N LEU A 101 -12.50 0.73 9.11
CA LEU A 101 -12.42 2.20 9.04
C LEU A 101 -11.78 2.79 10.30
N MET A 102 -12.11 2.29 11.48
CA MET A 102 -11.51 2.75 12.73
C MET A 102 -10.01 2.43 12.80
N ASN A 103 -9.60 1.25 12.34
CA ASN A 103 -8.21 0.87 12.26
C ASN A 103 -7.46 1.78 11.27
N ALA A 104 -8.05 2.05 10.10
CA ALA A 104 -7.47 2.96 9.11
C ALA A 104 -7.25 4.37 9.67
N ILE A 105 -8.25 4.94 10.37
CA ILE A 105 -8.13 6.24 11.02
C ILE A 105 -6.96 6.25 12.01
N ARG A 106 -6.85 5.23 12.85
CA ARG A 106 -5.77 5.13 13.85
C ARG A 106 -4.40 5.04 13.20
N ILE A 107 -4.24 4.15 12.20
CA ILE A 107 -2.99 3.93 11.48
C ILE A 107 -2.55 5.21 10.77
N LEU A 108 -3.43 5.79 9.95
CA LEU A 108 -3.10 6.91 9.07
C LEU A 108 -2.86 8.20 9.85
N ARG A 109 -3.70 8.49 10.85
CA ARG A 109 -3.51 9.65 11.75
C ARG A 109 -2.20 9.55 12.51
N ARG A 110 -1.90 8.39 13.07
CA ARG A 110 -0.66 8.17 13.80
C ARG A 110 0.55 8.23 12.88
N GLY A 111 0.48 7.63 11.69
CA GLY A 111 1.54 7.69 10.68
C GLY A 111 1.87 9.12 10.30
N LYS A 112 0.86 9.93 9.97
CA LYS A 112 1.02 11.35 9.64
C LYS A 112 1.64 12.17 10.79
N ALA A 113 1.30 11.84 12.03
CA ALA A 113 1.88 12.51 13.20
C ALA A 113 3.37 12.18 13.41
N LEU A 114 3.82 11.03 12.92
CA LEU A 114 5.20 10.58 13.08
C LEU A 114 6.11 11.04 11.94
N ARG A 115 5.65 10.90 10.68
CA ARG A 115 6.47 11.16 9.48
C ARG A 115 5.57 11.61 8.32
N PRO A 116 6.12 12.30 7.31
CA PRO A 116 5.42 12.47 6.04
C PRO A 116 4.88 11.13 5.53
N SER A 117 3.58 11.10 5.22
CA SER A 117 2.87 9.85 4.93
C SER A 117 2.01 9.96 3.68
N LEU A 118 1.94 8.86 2.92
CA LEU A 118 1.05 8.67 1.78
C LEU A 118 0.20 7.41 1.99
N ALA A 119 -0.97 7.36 1.40
CA ALA A 119 -1.81 6.18 1.37
C ALA A 119 -2.12 5.76 -0.07
N VAL A 120 -1.94 4.48 -0.36
CA VAL A 120 -2.28 3.83 -1.62
C VAL A 120 -3.46 2.90 -1.35
N GLY A 121 -4.52 3.00 -2.12
CA GLY A 121 -5.73 2.21 -1.95
C GLY A 121 -5.51 0.72 -2.19
N PRO A 122 -6.40 -0.15 -1.70
CA PRO A 122 -6.32 -1.57 -1.95
C PRO A 122 -6.57 -1.88 -3.44
N PRO A 123 -5.73 -2.72 -4.09
CA PRO A 123 -5.91 -3.08 -5.48
C PRO A 123 -7.04 -4.11 -5.67
N PRO A 124 -7.54 -4.30 -6.92
CA PRO A 124 -8.55 -5.31 -7.21
C PRO A 124 -7.98 -6.73 -7.19
N VAL A 125 -8.87 -7.69 -7.03
CA VAL A 125 -8.61 -9.14 -7.08
C VAL A 125 -9.44 -9.80 -8.18
N GLY A 126 -9.31 -11.12 -8.39
CA GLY A 126 -10.10 -11.84 -9.39
C GLY A 126 -11.58 -12.07 -9.02
N ASP A 127 -11.97 -11.89 -7.76
CA ASP A 127 -13.35 -12.07 -7.28
C ASP A 127 -14.14 -10.76 -7.43
N GLU A 128 -15.14 -10.74 -8.32
CA GLU A 128 -15.95 -9.56 -8.62
C GLU A 128 -16.75 -9.08 -7.39
N ALA A 129 -17.35 -9.98 -6.62
CA ALA A 129 -18.09 -9.60 -5.42
C ALA A 129 -17.16 -8.98 -4.36
N ASN A 130 -15.91 -9.46 -4.27
CA ASN A 130 -14.92 -8.85 -3.41
C ASN A 130 -14.47 -7.49 -3.95
N ASN A 131 -14.34 -7.33 -5.26
CA ASN A 131 -13.99 -6.03 -5.86
C ASN A 131 -15.02 -4.94 -5.57
N GLN A 132 -16.30 -5.28 -5.50
CA GLN A 132 -17.33 -4.32 -5.07
C GLN A 132 -17.10 -3.85 -3.63
N ARG A 133 -16.73 -4.76 -2.73
CA ARG A 133 -16.40 -4.43 -1.34
C ARG A 133 -15.10 -3.62 -1.24
N ILE A 134 -14.08 -3.99 -2.01
CA ILE A 134 -12.81 -3.24 -2.09
C ILE A 134 -13.05 -1.82 -2.61
N ALA A 135 -13.86 -1.64 -3.67
CA ALA A 135 -14.20 -0.33 -4.21
C ALA A 135 -14.88 0.56 -3.17
N HIS A 136 -15.84 -0.02 -2.41
CA HIS A 136 -16.50 0.70 -1.32
C HIS A 136 -15.50 1.13 -0.24
N LEU A 137 -14.67 0.19 0.23
CA LEU A 137 -13.64 0.50 1.23
C LEU A 137 -12.65 1.56 0.71
N SER A 138 -12.20 1.47 -0.55
CA SER A 138 -11.31 2.46 -1.18
C SER A 138 -11.92 3.87 -1.15
N ALA A 139 -13.22 3.98 -1.46
CA ALA A 139 -13.92 5.26 -1.40
C ALA A 139 -14.01 5.83 0.02
N GLU A 140 -14.22 4.99 1.03
CA GLU A 140 -14.24 5.43 2.43
C GLU A 140 -12.83 5.81 2.91
N LEU A 141 -11.79 5.06 2.54
CA LEU A 141 -10.39 5.41 2.83
C LEU A 141 -10.01 6.77 2.23
N ALA A 142 -10.46 7.06 1.00
CA ALA A 142 -10.26 8.36 0.36
C ALA A 142 -10.90 9.51 1.17
N LYS A 143 -12.09 9.29 1.75
CA LYS A 143 -12.76 10.29 2.63
C LYS A 143 -11.97 10.48 3.92
N ILE A 144 -11.53 9.39 4.56
CA ILE A 144 -10.70 9.44 5.77
C ILE A 144 -9.43 10.23 5.49
N CYS A 145 -8.70 9.89 4.42
CA CYS A 145 -7.46 10.56 4.05
C CYS A 145 -7.67 12.06 3.79
N ARG A 146 -8.78 12.44 3.15
CA ARG A 146 -9.14 13.84 2.93
C ARG A 146 -9.35 14.58 4.26
N VAL A 147 -10.08 13.98 5.19
CA VAL A 147 -10.34 14.58 6.53
C VAL A 147 -9.05 14.71 7.32
N GLU A 148 -8.20 13.69 7.27
CA GLU A 148 -6.89 13.70 7.95
C GLU A 148 -5.85 14.57 7.23
N GLY A 149 -6.13 15.09 6.03
CA GLY A 149 -5.18 15.85 5.21
C GLY A 149 -3.97 15.00 4.80
N LEU A 150 -4.20 13.76 4.39
CA LEU A 150 -3.20 12.80 3.94
C LEU A 150 -3.46 12.48 2.47
N PRO A 151 -2.44 12.58 1.58
CA PRO A 151 -2.64 12.24 0.18
C PRO A 151 -3.02 10.76 0.01
N TYR A 152 -4.00 10.51 -0.87
CA TYR A 152 -4.52 9.17 -1.18
C TYR A 152 -4.52 8.92 -2.69
N LEU A 153 -4.03 7.76 -3.10
CA LEU A 153 -4.08 7.29 -4.48
C LEU A 153 -5.05 6.11 -4.59
N ASP A 154 -6.16 6.29 -5.29
CA ASP A 154 -7.00 5.16 -5.71
C ASP A 154 -6.32 4.40 -6.84
N VAL A 155 -5.99 3.14 -6.59
CA VAL A 155 -5.42 2.23 -7.58
C VAL A 155 -6.43 1.15 -8.01
N HIS A 156 -7.55 1.01 -7.29
CA HIS A 156 -8.56 0.00 -7.60
C HIS A 156 -9.17 0.20 -8.99
N ALA A 157 -9.72 1.39 -9.24
CA ALA A 157 -10.41 1.67 -10.49
C ALA A 157 -9.51 1.56 -11.75
N PRO A 158 -8.27 2.11 -11.77
CA PRO A 158 -7.39 1.94 -12.92
C PRO A 158 -6.92 0.48 -13.10
N LEU A 159 -6.56 -0.23 -12.03
CA LEU A 159 -6.11 -1.62 -12.13
C LEU A 159 -7.23 -2.60 -12.47
N LEU A 160 -8.47 -2.32 -12.06
CA LEU A 160 -9.63 -3.12 -12.46
C LEU A 160 -9.86 -3.07 -13.99
N LYS A 161 -9.44 -2.00 -14.65
CA LYS A 161 -9.49 -1.87 -16.12
C LYS A 161 -8.25 -2.44 -16.81
N SER A 162 -7.23 -2.82 -16.04
CA SER A 162 -6.01 -3.39 -16.60
C SER A 162 -6.21 -4.85 -16.99
N GLY A 163 -6.14 -5.11 -18.27
CA GLY A 163 -6.15 -6.50 -18.77
C GLY A 163 -4.92 -7.29 -18.32
N THR A 164 -3.80 -6.65 -18.03
CA THR A 164 -2.57 -7.31 -17.54
C THR A 164 -2.73 -7.74 -16.09
N TRP A 165 -3.14 -6.80 -15.21
CA TRP A 165 -3.36 -7.09 -13.79
C TRP A 165 -4.28 -8.28 -13.59
N LEU A 166 -5.48 -8.24 -14.21
CA LEU A 166 -6.49 -9.27 -14.04
C LEU A 166 -6.06 -10.63 -14.63
N ARG A 167 -5.41 -10.65 -15.81
CA ARG A 167 -4.90 -11.90 -16.40
C ARG A 167 -3.83 -12.55 -15.55
N GLU A 168 -2.88 -11.77 -15.04
CA GLU A 168 -1.80 -12.32 -14.20
C GLU A 168 -2.37 -12.82 -12.86
N ALA A 169 -3.30 -12.09 -12.24
CA ALA A 169 -3.98 -12.55 -11.04
C ALA A 169 -4.76 -13.87 -11.28
N ALA A 170 -5.50 -13.96 -12.38
CA ALA A 170 -6.26 -15.18 -12.73
C ALA A 170 -5.37 -16.37 -13.09
N ALA A 171 -4.17 -16.12 -13.63
CA ALA A 171 -3.20 -17.18 -13.92
C ALA A 171 -2.49 -17.73 -12.66
N GLY A 172 -2.57 -17.02 -11.54
CA GLY A 172 -1.99 -17.38 -10.26
C GLY A 172 -3.03 -17.83 -9.24
N ASP A 173 -3.05 -17.16 -8.10
CA ASP A 173 -3.92 -17.48 -6.96
C ASP A 173 -5.27 -16.73 -6.97
N GLY A 174 -5.58 -16.05 -8.06
CA GLY A 174 -6.81 -15.27 -8.23
C GLY A 174 -6.78 -13.89 -7.56
N ALA A 175 -5.67 -13.51 -6.92
CA ALA A 175 -5.57 -12.23 -6.23
C ALA A 175 -4.34 -11.43 -6.67
N HIS A 176 -3.17 -12.06 -6.67
CA HIS A 176 -1.90 -11.38 -6.86
C HIS A 176 -1.44 -11.42 -8.33
N PRO A 177 -1.06 -10.28 -8.91
CA PRO A 177 -0.50 -10.25 -10.25
C PRO A 177 0.94 -10.76 -10.27
N GLY A 178 1.51 -10.89 -11.46
CA GLY A 178 2.92 -11.10 -11.68
C GLY A 178 3.70 -9.79 -11.84
N ALA A 179 4.87 -9.90 -12.46
CA ALA A 179 5.82 -8.79 -12.62
C ALA A 179 5.23 -7.58 -13.35
N LYS A 180 4.44 -7.80 -14.41
CA LYS A 180 3.89 -6.70 -15.22
C LYS A 180 2.79 -5.97 -14.48
N GLY A 181 1.88 -6.68 -13.80
CA GLY A 181 0.82 -6.06 -13.00
C GLY A 181 1.40 -5.23 -11.84
N TYR A 182 2.40 -5.75 -11.12
CA TYR A 182 3.10 -4.94 -10.12
C TYR A 182 3.84 -3.74 -10.75
N GLY A 183 4.32 -3.87 -11.99
CA GLY A 183 4.87 -2.76 -12.76
C GLY A 183 3.84 -1.66 -13.03
N GLU A 184 2.61 -2.03 -13.37
CA GLU A 184 1.51 -1.07 -13.57
C GLU A 184 1.17 -0.32 -12.28
N LEU A 185 1.09 -1.03 -11.15
CA LEU A 185 0.87 -0.38 -9.86
C LEU A 185 2.02 0.57 -9.49
N ALA A 186 3.26 0.15 -9.71
CA ALA A 186 4.43 1.02 -9.50
C ALA A 186 4.35 2.29 -10.36
N ALA A 187 3.97 2.17 -11.63
CA ALA A 187 3.83 3.30 -12.55
C ALA A 187 2.72 4.28 -12.13
N LEU A 188 1.60 3.78 -11.56
CA LEU A 188 0.56 4.65 -11.00
C LEU A 188 1.11 5.49 -9.84
N VAL A 189 1.86 4.87 -8.93
CA VAL A 189 2.48 5.59 -7.79
C VAL A 189 3.56 6.53 -8.28
N GLU A 190 4.42 6.12 -9.21
CA GLU A 190 5.49 6.94 -9.80
C GLU A 190 4.95 8.21 -10.47
N SER A 191 3.82 8.11 -11.17
CA SER A 191 3.18 9.25 -11.84
C SER A 191 2.42 10.17 -10.88
N TRP A 192 2.18 9.75 -9.66
CA TRP A 192 1.38 10.51 -8.69
C TRP A 192 2.12 11.74 -8.17
N SER A 193 1.50 12.90 -8.25
CA SER A 193 2.10 14.19 -7.85
C SER A 193 2.57 14.22 -6.39
N ALA A 194 1.84 13.57 -5.49
CA ALA A 194 2.22 13.53 -4.07
C ALA A 194 3.48 12.69 -3.83
N TRP A 195 3.70 11.62 -4.60
CA TRP A 195 4.94 10.86 -4.57
C TRP A 195 6.10 11.67 -5.15
N ARG A 196 5.90 12.27 -6.32
CA ARG A 196 6.93 13.11 -6.97
C ARG A 196 7.37 14.26 -6.09
N GLY A 197 6.42 14.97 -5.46
CA GLY A 197 6.72 16.06 -4.54
C GLY A 197 7.48 15.66 -3.27
N TRP A 198 7.71 14.37 -3.05
CA TRP A 198 8.62 13.90 -2.01
C TRP A 198 10.08 13.87 -2.48
N LEU A 199 10.31 13.81 -3.79
CA LEU A 199 11.63 13.57 -4.38
C LEU A 199 12.23 14.83 -4.99
N ASP A 200 11.40 15.83 -5.29
CA ASP A 200 11.80 17.17 -5.74
C ASP A 200 12.30 18.00 -4.53
#